data_5af99cbf77b5e536de56bf9763bb1788
#
_entry.id   5af99cbf77b5e536de56bf9763bb1788
#
_cell.length_a   1.000
_cell.length_b   1.000
_cell.length_c   1.000
_cell.angle_alpha   90.00
_cell.angle_beta   90.00
_cell.angle_gamma   90.00
#
_symmetry.space_group_name_H-M   'P 1'
#
loop_
_entity.id
_entity.type
_entity.pdbx_description
1 polymer ?
#
loop_
_entity_poly.entity_id
_entity_poly.type
_entity_poly.pdbx_seq_one_letter_code
_entity_poly.pdbx_strand_id
1 'polypeptide(L)'
;VTGALAAGVRRVLWRAVLSLTGGLRVHGAAELPPGPCLIVANHSSHADTAALIAALPAWRRPVVAAAADYWFRGGFRPAICRALCAAFPVRRSGGGSADLAAATRLLAAGHDVIVFPEGTRSRDGQIGDFRRGAARLAAAAGAPLVPAGISGTRALLPPGGSGWAAGLGCAGGAGRPRRAVVTVRFGAPVFVGPGFVGPGFVGLAGALDDATAEARERVVALATGSAKQVTA
;
A
#
# COMPACT_ATOMS: atom_id res chain seq x y z
N VAL A 1 17.43 7.70 -4.36
CA VAL A 1 17.46 6.21 -4.37
C VAL A 1 16.14 5.64 -4.91
N THR A 2 15.54 6.32 -5.87
CA THR A 2 14.21 5.99 -6.42
C THR A 2 14.28 5.63 -7.91
N GLY A 3 15.47 5.34 -8.44
CA GLY A 3 15.65 4.92 -9.82
C GLY A 3 15.03 3.54 -10.11
N ALA A 4 14.74 3.26 -11.38
CA ALA A 4 14.15 1.99 -11.82
C ALA A 4 15.01 0.77 -11.44
N LEU A 5 16.34 0.90 -11.46
CA LEU A 5 17.26 -0.15 -11.02
C LEU A 5 17.07 -0.50 -9.53
N ALA A 6 17.01 0.51 -8.65
CA ALA A 6 16.78 0.29 -7.23
C ALA A 6 15.40 -0.30 -6.94
N ALA A 7 14.38 0.09 -7.70
CA ALA A 7 13.05 -0.52 -7.63
C ALA A 7 13.09 -1.99 -8.09
N GLY A 8 13.86 -2.29 -9.15
CA GLY A 8 14.10 -3.65 -9.62
C GLY A 8 14.73 -4.54 -8.55
N VAL A 9 15.79 -4.06 -7.92
CA VAL A 9 16.47 -4.77 -6.82
C VAL A 9 15.52 -5.06 -5.67
N ARG A 10 14.74 -4.08 -5.22
CA ARG A 10 13.73 -4.28 -4.15
C ARG A 10 12.69 -5.31 -4.55
N ARG A 11 12.18 -5.22 -5.76
CA ARG A 11 11.18 -6.16 -6.28
C ARG A 11 11.71 -7.60 -6.29
N VAL A 12 12.92 -7.81 -6.80
CA VAL A 12 13.55 -9.14 -6.84
C VAL A 12 13.77 -9.67 -5.43
N LEU A 13 14.32 -8.84 -4.54
CA LEU A 13 14.53 -9.20 -3.13
C LEU A 13 13.23 -9.66 -2.47
N TRP A 14 12.17 -8.85 -2.56
CA TRP A 14 10.90 -9.18 -1.90
C TRP A 14 10.19 -10.36 -2.55
N ARG A 15 10.31 -10.55 -3.86
CA ARG A 15 9.82 -11.78 -4.52
C ARG A 15 10.55 -13.02 -4.04
N ALA A 16 11.85 -12.96 -3.90
CA ALA A 16 12.66 -14.07 -3.36
C ALA A 16 12.25 -14.41 -1.91
N VAL A 17 12.15 -13.40 -1.04
CA VAL A 17 11.71 -13.60 0.35
C VAL A 17 10.30 -14.22 0.41
N LEU A 18 9.36 -13.71 -0.35
CA LEU A 18 7.99 -14.24 -0.37
C LEU A 18 7.92 -15.65 -0.97
N SER A 19 8.74 -15.96 -1.97
CA SER A 19 8.82 -17.31 -2.53
C SER A 19 9.28 -18.34 -1.51
N LEU A 20 10.25 -17.98 -0.66
CA LEU A 20 10.75 -18.84 0.42
C LEU A 20 9.71 -19.04 1.54
N THR A 21 8.77 -18.13 1.70
CA THR A 21 7.75 -18.15 2.77
C THR A 21 6.39 -18.70 2.35
N GLY A 22 6.23 -19.13 1.10
CA GLY A 22 4.98 -19.74 0.64
C GLY A 22 4.51 -19.25 -0.73
N GLY A 23 5.11 -18.19 -1.24
CA GLY A 23 4.84 -17.65 -2.57
C GLY A 23 3.99 -16.39 -2.59
N LEU A 24 4.00 -15.72 -3.76
CA LEU A 24 3.22 -14.51 -4.04
C LEU A 24 2.35 -14.75 -5.28
N ARG A 25 1.05 -14.52 -5.13
CA ARG A 25 0.09 -14.46 -6.24
C ARG A 25 -0.31 -13.02 -6.48
N VAL A 26 -0.33 -12.59 -7.73
CA VAL A 26 -0.69 -11.23 -8.12
C VAL A 26 -1.78 -11.29 -9.17
N HIS A 27 -2.84 -10.52 -8.97
CA HIS A 27 -3.97 -10.39 -9.89
C HIS A 27 -4.23 -8.91 -10.19
N GLY A 28 -4.70 -8.58 -11.40
CA GLY A 28 -5.06 -7.23 -11.80
C GLY A 28 -3.89 -6.28 -12.05
N ALA A 29 -2.64 -6.73 -12.00
CA ALA A 29 -1.49 -5.85 -12.22
C ALA A 29 -1.38 -5.34 -13.67
N ALA A 30 -1.94 -6.06 -14.64
CA ALA A 30 -1.99 -5.65 -16.04
C ALA A 30 -3.03 -4.54 -16.29
N GLU A 31 -3.99 -4.40 -15.40
CA GLU A 31 -5.11 -3.44 -15.49
C GLU A 31 -4.78 -2.10 -14.79
N LEU A 32 -3.57 -1.98 -14.22
CA LEU A 32 -3.14 -0.73 -13.62
C LEU A 32 -3.09 0.39 -14.68
N PRO A 33 -3.52 1.62 -14.34
CA PRO A 33 -3.50 2.74 -15.26
C PRO A 33 -2.08 2.99 -15.81
N PRO A 34 -1.94 3.48 -17.04
CA PRO A 34 -0.63 3.62 -17.70
C PRO A 34 0.30 4.63 -17.00
N GLY A 35 -0.25 5.62 -16.33
CA GLY A 35 0.50 6.63 -15.55
C GLY A 35 0.70 6.25 -14.09
N PRO A 36 1.37 7.13 -13.32
CA PRO A 36 1.53 6.97 -11.89
C PRO A 36 0.18 7.01 -11.18
N CYS A 37 0.02 6.20 -10.14
CA CYS A 37 -1.22 6.11 -9.38
C CYS A 37 -0.97 6.06 -7.88
N LEU A 38 -2.02 6.38 -7.13
CA LEU A 38 -2.06 6.21 -5.69
C LEU A 38 -2.66 4.84 -5.35
N ILE A 39 -1.85 3.94 -4.82
CA ILE A 39 -2.30 2.60 -4.42
C ILE A 39 -2.73 2.64 -2.96
N VAL A 40 -3.97 2.27 -2.69
CA VAL A 40 -4.52 2.15 -1.34
C VAL A 40 -4.80 0.71 -1.01
N ALA A 41 -4.32 0.25 0.15
CA ALA A 41 -4.43 -1.14 0.54
C ALA A 41 -4.78 -1.29 2.03
N ASN A 42 -5.32 -2.46 2.39
CA ASN A 42 -5.47 -2.86 3.78
C ASN A 42 -4.11 -3.12 4.44
N HIS A 43 -4.04 -2.93 5.75
CA HIS A 43 -2.80 -3.07 6.51
C HIS A 43 -2.96 -3.97 7.74
N SER A 44 -2.45 -5.18 7.64
CA SER A 44 -2.51 -6.18 8.73
C SER A 44 -1.14 -6.71 9.16
N SER A 45 -0.08 -6.41 8.38
CA SER A 45 1.25 -6.94 8.60
C SER A 45 2.33 -6.01 8.05
N HIS A 46 3.53 -6.05 8.61
CA HIS A 46 4.70 -5.40 7.98
C HIS A 46 5.04 -6.00 6.61
N ALA A 47 4.64 -7.26 6.36
CA ALA A 47 4.84 -7.92 5.09
C ALA A 47 3.95 -7.36 3.95
N ASP A 48 2.91 -6.58 4.27
CA ASP A 48 2.04 -5.96 3.25
C ASP A 48 2.82 -5.04 2.32
N THR A 49 3.72 -4.23 2.88
CA THR A 49 4.61 -3.35 2.11
C THR A 49 5.50 -4.15 1.15
N ALA A 50 6.11 -5.22 1.65
CA ALA A 50 6.93 -6.11 0.84
C ALA A 50 6.13 -6.77 -0.29
N ALA A 51 4.91 -7.21 0.01
CA ALA A 51 4.01 -7.83 -0.96
C ALA A 51 3.64 -6.86 -2.10
N LEU A 52 3.30 -5.61 -1.79
CA LEU A 52 3.00 -4.60 -2.82
C LEU A 52 4.21 -4.25 -3.67
N ILE A 53 5.40 -4.06 -3.07
CA ILE A 53 6.64 -3.78 -3.82
C ILE A 53 6.99 -4.98 -4.73
N ALA A 54 6.80 -6.20 -4.26
CA ALA A 54 7.03 -7.41 -5.05
C ALA A 54 6.00 -7.60 -6.17
N ALA A 55 4.75 -7.16 -5.96
CA ALA A 55 3.67 -7.27 -6.92
C ALA A 55 3.79 -6.27 -8.08
N LEU A 56 4.20 -5.03 -7.78
CA LEU A 56 4.26 -3.95 -8.74
C LEU A 56 5.45 -4.10 -9.70
N PRO A 57 5.28 -3.76 -10.99
CA PRO A 57 6.40 -3.67 -11.93
C PRO A 57 7.44 -2.64 -11.49
N ALA A 58 8.73 -2.94 -11.67
CA ALA A 58 9.82 -2.08 -11.21
C ALA A 58 9.85 -0.70 -11.90
N TRP A 59 9.40 -0.62 -13.16
CA TRP A 59 9.36 0.64 -13.91
C TRP A 59 8.37 1.65 -13.31
N ARG A 60 7.39 1.21 -12.54
CA ARG A 60 6.46 2.07 -11.80
C ARG A 60 7.10 2.74 -10.57
N ARG A 61 8.31 2.32 -10.19
CA ARG A 61 9.13 2.90 -9.12
C ARG A 61 8.33 3.15 -7.82
N PRO A 62 7.66 2.11 -7.23
CA PRO A 62 6.79 2.30 -6.09
C PRO A 62 7.53 2.88 -4.89
N VAL A 63 6.88 3.84 -4.21
CA VAL A 63 7.32 4.46 -2.95
C VAL A 63 6.21 4.33 -1.91
N VAL A 64 6.58 4.23 -0.64
CA VAL A 64 5.63 3.92 0.43
C VAL A 64 5.54 5.07 1.43
N ALA A 65 4.33 5.53 1.70
CA ALA A 65 4.05 6.46 2.77
C ALA A 65 4.18 5.74 4.12
N ALA A 66 5.18 6.09 4.91
CA ALA A 66 5.44 5.44 6.19
C ALA A 66 5.34 6.43 7.36
N ALA A 67 4.79 5.95 8.48
CA ALA A 67 4.54 6.76 9.66
C ALA A 67 5.83 7.37 10.21
N ALA A 68 5.93 8.70 10.20
CA ALA A 68 7.12 9.45 10.61
C ALA A 68 7.48 9.20 12.08
N ASP A 69 6.47 9.13 12.93
CA ASP A 69 6.58 8.91 14.37
C ASP A 69 7.07 7.51 14.74
N TYR A 70 7.01 6.55 13.83
CA TYR A 70 7.42 5.17 14.06
C TYR A 70 8.72 4.80 13.32
N TRP A 71 8.80 5.12 12.01
CA TRP A 71 9.90 4.70 11.16
C TRP A 71 11.06 5.70 11.08
N PHE A 72 10.81 7.00 11.38
CA PHE A 72 11.77 8.05 11.16
C PHE A 72 12.27 8.72 12.47
N ARG A 73 12.05 8.09 13.63
CA ARG A 73 12.57 8.52 14.94
C ARG A 73 13.97 7.95 15.22
N GLY A 74 14.99 8.44 14.54
CA GLY A 74 16.40 8.10 14.84
C GLY A 74 16.83 6.65 14.60
N GLY A 75 18.11 6.36 14.79
CA GLY A 75 18.73 5.06 14.61
C GLY A 75 18.76 4.57 13.15
N PHE A 76 18.82 3.26 12.94
CA PHE A 76 18.94 2.66 11.59
C PHE A 76 17.59 2.50 10.88
N ARG A 77 16.47 2.63 11.59
CA ARG A 77 15.12 2.43 11.02
C ARG A 77 14.83 3.27 9.78
N PRO A 78 15.17 4.59 9.75
CA PRO A 78 14.96 5.39 8.55
C PRO A 78 15.75 4.89 7.35
N ALA A 79 17.00 4.47 7.56
CA ALA A 79 17.86 3.96 6.48
C ALA A 79 17.32 2.64 5.92
N ILE A 80 16.96 1.71 6.80
CA ILE A 80 16.36 0.42 6.42
C ILE A 80 15.04 0.63 5.67
N CYS A 81 14.17 1.48 6.19
CA CYS A 81 12.86 1.74 5.60
C CYS A 81 12.99 2.38 4.21
N ARG A 82 13.93 3.33 4.04
CA ARG A 82 14.23 3.91 2.72
C ARG A 82 14.86 2.89 1.76
N ALA A 83 15.81 2.10 2.25
CA ALA A 83 16.51 1.12 1.41
C ALA A 83 15.58 0.01 0.92
N LEU A 84 14.83 -0.60 1.82
CA LEU A 84 14.01 -1.79 1.53
C LEU A 84 12.62 -1.46 0.97
N CYS A 85 12.05 -0.31 1.34
CA CYS A 85 10.67 0.05 0.99
C CYS A 85 10.56 1.32 0.13
N ALA A 86 11.66 2.03 -0.15
CA ALA A 86 11.62 3.37 -0.74
C ALA A 86 10.68 4.32 0.01
N ALA A 87 10.64 4.18 1.35
CA ALA A 87 9.66 4.87 2.17
C ALA A 87 10.00 6.36 2.33
N PHE A 88 8.95 7.18 2.36
CA PHE A 88 9.01 8.58 2.75
C PHE A 88 8.12 8.85 3.97
N PRO A 89 8.49 9.83 4.82
CA PRO A 89 7.76 10.09 6.04
C PRO A 89 6.43 10.79 5.79
N VAL A 90 5.37 10.31 6.46
CA VAL A 90 4.08 11.00 6.56
C VAL A 90 3.62 11.03 8.01
N ARG A 91 2.94 12.09 8.42
CA ARG A 91 2.36 12.23 9.76
C ARG A 91 0.98 11.56 9.79
N ARG A 92 0.72 10.74 10.82
CA ARG A 92 -0.58 10.06 10.99
C ARG A 92 -1.71 11.01 11.40
N SER A 93 -1.36 12.10 12.10
CA SER A 93 -2.27 13.16 12.51
C SER A 93 -1.61 14.51 12.26
N GLY A 94 -2.37 15.50 11.85
CA GLY A 94 -1.84 16.82 11.54
C GLY A 94 -0.90 16.88 10.33
N GLY A 95 -0.88 15.82 9.49
CA GLY A 95 -0.18 15.77 8.21
C GLY A 95 -0.80 16.77 7.25
N GLY A 96 -0.32 17.99 7.32
CA GLY A 96 -0.86 19.10 6.55
C GLY A 96 -0.40 19.11 5.09
N SER A 97 -0.41 20.30 4.51
CA SER A 97 0.00 20.59 3.13
C SER A 97 1.38 20.03 2.73
N ALA A 98 2.32 19.91 3.68
CA ALA A 98 3.67 19.45 3.40
C ALA A 98 3.73 17.95 3.03
N ASP A 99 2.99 17.09 3.75
CA ASP A 99 2.95 15.64 3.45
C ASP A 99 2.21 15.39 2.13
N LEU A 100 1.14 16.15 1.89
CA LEU A 100 0.40 16.15 0.63
C LEU A 100 1.31 16.57 -0.53
N ALA A 101 2.03 17.69 -0.39
CA ALA A 101 2.95 18.20 -1.40
C ALA A 101 4.11 17.23 -1.69
N ALA A 102 4.62 16.52 -0.68
CA ALA A 102 5.66 15.52 -0.87
C ALA A 102 5.16 14.35 -1.73
N ALA A 103 3.98 13.81 -1.42
CA ALA A 103 3.40 12.71 -2.18
C ALA A 103 2.98 13.14 -3.60
N THR A 104 2.42 14.35 -3.78
CA THR A 104 2.09 14.91 -5.10
C THR A 104 3.34 15.04 -5.98
N ARG A 105 4.46 15.51 -5.42
CA ARG A 105 5.73 15.58 -6.17
C ARG A 105 6.23 14.21 -6.59
N LEU A 106 6.07 13.17 -5.77
CA LEU A 106 6.46 11.81 -6.13
C LEU A 106 5.61 11.27 -7.27
N LEU A 107 4.29 11.47 -7.23
CA LEU A 107 3.38 11.12 -8.33
C LEU A 107 3.77 11.88 -9.62
N ALA A 108 3.98 13.19 -9.54
CA ALA A 108 4.42 14.00 -10.69
C ALA A 108 5.78 13.56 -11.25
N ALA A 109 6.67 13.01 -10.42
CA ALA A 109 7.94 12.42 -10.85
C ALA A 109 7.79 10.99 -11.43
N GLY A 110 6.57 10.48 -11.58
CA GLY A 110 6.26 9.19 -12.19
C GLY A 110 6.42 8.00 -11.24
N HIS A 111 6.28 8.21 -9.94
CA HIS A 111 6.27 7.14 -8.94
C HIS A 111 4.85 6.72 -8.61
N ASP A 112 4.61 5.41 -8.45
CA ASP A 112 3.42 4.97 -7.73
C ASP A 112 3.60 5.24 -6.24
N VAL A 113 2.58 5.78 -5.60
CA VAL A 113 2.59 6.04 -4.16
C VAL A 113 1.68 5.04 -3.46
N ILE A 114 2.24 4.28 -2.54
CA ILE A 114 1.50 3.30 -1.73
C ILE A 114 1.12 3.94 -0.39
N VAL A 115 -0.15 3.86 -0.04
CA VAL A 115 -0.72 4.37 1.21
C VAL A 115 -1.58 3.30 1.88
N PHE A 116 -1.46 3.19 3.19
CA PHE A 116 -2.36 2.40 4.02
C PHE A 116 -3.32 3.37 4.75
N PRO A 117 -4.53 3.59 4.22
CA PRO A 117 -5.40 4.67 4.69
C PRO A 117 -6.01 4.43 6.08
N GLU A 118 -5.91 3.22 6.62
CA GLU A 118 -6.24 2.91 8.01
C GLU A 118 -5.34 3.67 9.01
N GLY A 119 -4.12 4.05 8.60
CA GLY A 119 -3.15 4.77 9.41
C GLY A 119 -2.46 3.93 10.49
N THR A 120 -2.90 2.70 10.69
CA THR A 120 -2.30 1.73 11.62
C THR A 120 -2.55 0.32 11.10
N ARG A 121 -1.82 -0.67 11.62
CA ARG A 121 -2.08 -2.08 11.30
C ARG A 121 -3.28 -2.58 12.09
N SER A 122 -4.15 -3.34 11.43
CA SER A 122 -5.24 -4.06 12.06
C SER A 122 -4.71 -5.06 13.09
N ARG A 123 -5.27 -5.07 14.29
CA ARG A 123 -4.89 -6.00 15.37
C ARG A 123 -5.66 -7.32 15.30
N ASP A 124 -6.90 -7.26 14.89
CA ASP A 124 -7.84 -8.40 14.80
C ASP A 124 -7.91 -9.03 13.40
N GLY A 125 -7.38 -8.33 12.39
CA GLY A 125 -7.41 -8.75 10.99
C GLY A 125 -8.57 -8.15 10.21
N GLN A 126 -9.45 -7.39 10.86
CA GLN A 126 -10.51 -6.66 10.17
C GLN A 126 -9.94 -5.41 9.50
N ILE A 127 -10.49 -5.04 8.37
CA ILE A 127 -10.12 -3.81 7.67
C ILE A 127 -10.88 -2.65 8.29
N GLY A 128 -10.13 -1.75 8.91
CA GLY A 128 -10.67 -0.57 9.58
C GLY A 128 -11.19 0.49 8.60
N ASP A 129 -11.61 1.62 9.17
CA ASP A 129 -12.07 2.75 8.38
C ASP A 129 -10.91 3.45 7.68
N PHE A 130 -11.16 3.88 6.45
CA PHE A 130 -10.20 4.61 5.66
C PHE A 130 -10.29 6.11 5.96
N ARG A 131 -9.13 6.73 6.11
CA ARG A 131 -9.02 8.18 6.28
C ARG A 131 -9.06 8.87 4.92
N ARG A 132 -9.72 10.01 4.83
CA ARG A 132 -9.85 10.85 3.63
C ARG A 132 -8.52 11.32 3.02
N GLY A 133 -7.39 11.16 3.73
CA GLY A 133 -6.08 11.62 3.29
C GLY A 133 -5.65 11.07 1.94
N ALA A 134 -5.98 9.81 1.64
CA ALA A 134 -5.69 9.19 0.35
C ALA A 134 -6.52 9.82 -0.80
N ALA A 135 -7.83 9.98 -0.60
CA ALA A 135 -8.69 10.63 -1.60
C ALA A 135 -8.30 12.09 -1.85
N ARG A 136 -7.96 12.84 -0.77
CA ARG A 136 -7.42 14.21 -0.90
C ARG A 136 -6.13 14.26 -1.70
N LEU A 137 -5.23 13.29 -1.49
CA LEU A 137 -3.98 13.22 -2.24
C LEU A 137 -4.24 12.91 -3.72
N ALA A 138 -5.11 11.94 -4.01
CA ALA A 138 -5.49 11.59 -5.37
C ALA A 138 -6.08 12.79 -6.11
N ALA A 139 -7.03 13.51 -5.49
CA ALA A 139 -7.62 14.72 -6.03
C ALA A 139 -6.60 15.83 -6.28
N ALA A 140 -5.72 16.10 -5.31
CA ALA A 140 -4.71 17.15 -5.42
C ALA A 140 -3.63 16.86 -6.46
N ALA A 141 -3.34 15.59 -6.70
CA ALA A 141 -2.35 15.14 -7.69
C ALA A 141 -2.96 14.88 -9.08
N GLY A 142 -4.30 14.90 -9.22
CA GLY A 142 -4.98 14.45 -10.44
C GLY A 142 -4.65 12.99 -10.79
N ALA A 143 -4.31 12.17 -9.79
CA ALA A 143 -3.89 10.80 -9.99
C ALA A 143 -5.01 9.81 -9.67
N PRO A 144 -5.14 8.70 -10.42
CA PRO A 144 -6.10 7.66 -10.09
C PRO A 144 -5.74 6.99 -8.75
N LEU A 145 -6.77 6.67 -7.97
CA LEU A 145 -6.67 5.91 -6.74
C LEU A 145 -6.97 4.44 -7.06
N VAL A 146 -5.99 3.56 -6.89
CA VAL A 146 -6.12 2.13 -7.20
C VAL A 146 -6.26 1.34 -5.91
N PRO A 147 -7.41 0.70 -5.66
CA PRO A 147 -7.57 -0.19 -4.53
C PRO A 147 -6.78 -1.49 -4.71
N ALA A 148 -6.13 -1.95 -3.64
CA ALA A 148 -5.40 -3.21 -3.61
C ALA A 148 -5.75 -4.01 -2.35
N GLY A 149 -6.21 -5.24 -2.53
CA GLY A 149 -6.48 -6.16 -1.45
C GLY A 149 -5.29 -7.10 -1.19
N ILE A 150 -4.86 -7.22 0.06
CA ILE A 150 -3.74 -8.07 0.48
C ILE A 150 -4.26 -9.13 1.45
N SER A 151 -3.90 -10.38 1.20
CA SER A 151 -4.20 -11.50 2.11
C SER A 151 -2.98 -12.42 2.29
N GLY A 152 -2.95 -13.18 3.40
CA GLY A 152 -1.88 -14.13 3.72
C GLY A 152 -0.69 -13.56 4.50
N THR A 153 -0.43 -12.26 4.45
CA THR A 153 0.71 -11.60 5.09
C THR A 153 0.69 -11.69 6.62
N ARG A 154 -0.52 -11.65 7.24
CA ARG A 154 -0.69 -11.78 8.69
C ARG A 154 -0.20 -13.13 9.22
N ALA A 155 -0.34 -14.20 8.43
CA ALA A 155 0.15 -15.51 8.78
C ALA A 155 1.69 -15.58 8.78
N LEU A 156 2.35 -14.77 7.92
CA LEU A 156 3.80 -14.69 7.84
C LEU A 156 4.38 -13.83 8.98
N LEU A 157 3.74 -12.70 9.26
CA LEU A 157 4.26 -11.72 10.21
C LEU A 157 3.10 -11.07 10.99
N PRO A 158 2.59 -11.70 12.05
CA PRO A 158 1.47 -11.20 12.81
C PRO A 158 1.80 -9.88 13.51
N PRO A 159 0.79 -9.01 13.78
CA PRO A 159 0.98 -7.80 14.57
C PRO A 159 1.45 -8.15 15.99
N GLY A 160 2.43 -7.40 16.51
CA GLY A 160 3.00 -7.64 17.86
C GLY A 160 4.14 -8.66 17.91
N GLY A 161 4.44 -9.37 16.84
CA GLY A 161 5.66 -10.16 16.73
C GLY A 161 6.91 -9.26 16.73
N SER A 162 7.99 -9.72 17.34
CA SER A 162 9.25 -8.98 17.52
C SER A 162 10.05 -8.77 16.22
N GLY A 163 9.36 -8.39 15.15
CA GLY A 163 9.99 -7.97 13.90
C GLY A 163 10.43 -9.11 12.96
N TRP A 164 11.05 -8.74 11.86
CA TRP A 164 11.59 -9.63 10.81
C TRP A 164 12.49 -10.74 11.34
N ALA A 165 13.24 -10.49 12.43
CA ALA A 165 14.13 -11.48 13.06
C ALA A 165 13.36 -12.67 13.64
N ALA A 166 12.15 -12.46 14.16
CA ALA A 166 11.31 -13.55 14.67
C ALA A 166 10.69 -14.39 13.54
N GLY A 167 10.36 -13.76 12.41
CA GLY A 167 9.82 -14.45 11.22
C GLY A 167 10.85 -15.29 10.48
N LEU A 168 12.16 -14.97 10.63
CA LEU A 168 13.28 -15.72 10.06
C LEU A 168 13.86 -16.79 11.00
N GLY A 169 13.22 -17.04 12.16
CA GLY A 169 13.67 -18.07 13.09
C GLY A 169 14.86 -17.69 13.97
N CYS A 170 15.27 -16.42 13.98
CA CYS A 170 16.45 -15.94 14.73
C CYS A 170 16.14 -15.45 16.16
N ALA A 171 14.89 -15.47 16.60
CA ALA A 171 14.50 -15.16 17.96
C ALA A 171 13.73 -16.36 18.53
N GLY A 172 14.23 -16.94 19.62
CA GLY A 172 13.77 -18.17 20.22
C GLY A 172 12.34 -18.18 20.79
N GLY A 173 11.38 -18.02 19.89
CA GLY A 173 9.96 -18.24 20.14
C GLY A 173 9.51 -19.42 19.30
N ALA A 174 9.01 -20.47 19.94
CA ALA A 174 8.62 -21.75 19.37
C ALA A 174 7.49 -21.63 18.34
N GLY A 175 7.84 -21.36 17.08
CA GLY A 175 6.93 -21.43 15.95
C GLY A 175 7.72 -21.34 14.65
N ARG A 176 7.78 -22.45 13.90
CA ARG A 176 8.28 -22.43 12.52
C ARG A 176 7.52 -21.36 11.76
N PRO A 177 8.18 -20.55 10.90
CA PRO A 177 7.48 -19.60 10.04
C PRO A 177 6.41 -20.35 9.27
N ARG A 178 5.15 -19.98 9.45
CA ARG A 178 4.04 -20.60 8.74
C ARG A 178 4.19 -20.24 7.26
N ARG A 179 4.38 -21.22 6.42
CA ARG A 179 4.31 -21.01 4.97
C ARG A 179 2.88 -20.57 4.63
N ALA A 180 2.74 -19.38 4.12
CA ALA A 180 1.47 -18.85 3.66
C ALA A 180 1.63 -18.22 2.29
N VAL A 181 0.73 -18.54 1.38
CA VAL A 181 0.68 -17.86 0.08
C VAL A 181 0.15 -16.46 0.32
N VAL A 182 0.94 -15.47 -0.05
CA VAL A 182 0.52 -14.07 -0.07
C VAL A 182 -0.20 -13.81 -1.38
N THR A 183 -1.35 -13.15 -1.32
CA THR A 183 -2.07 -12.74 -2.52
C THR A 183 -2.27 -11.24 -2.51
N VAL A 184 -1.94 -10.59 -3.63
CA VAL A 184 -2.21 -9.17 -3.90
C VAL A 184 -3.16 -9.10 -5.10
N ARG A 185 -4.28 -8.38 -4.94
CA ARG A 185 -5.25 -8.14 -6.01
C ARG A 185 -5.42 -6.64 -6.19
N PHE A 186 -5.18 -6.15 -7.40
CA PHE A 186 -5.46 -4.77 -7.78
C PHE A 186 -6.86 -4.70 -8.38
N GLY A 187 -7.61 -3.65 -8.04
CA GLY A 187 -8.94 -3.38 -8.56
C GLY A 187 -8.95 -2.22 -9.55
N ALA A 188 -10.11 -1.98 -10.15
CA ALA A 188 -10.32 -0.86 -11.05
C ALA A 188 -10.05 0.49 -10.33
N PRO A 189 -9.44 1.46 -11.02
CA PRO A 189 -9.14 2.76 -10.43
C PRO A 189 -10.39 3.53 -10.06
N VAL A 190 -10.31 4.31 -8.99
CA VAL A 190 -11.28 5.32 -8.57
C VAL A 190 -10.70 6.69 -8.89
N PHE A 191 -11.46 7.52 -9.57
CA PHE A 191 -11.04 8.87 -9.95
C PHE A 191 -11.70 9.90 -9.04
N VAL A 192 -10.91 10.86 -8.54
CA VAL A 192 -11.39 11.90 -7.62
C VAL A 192 -10.97 13.27 -8.15
N GLY A 193 -11.93 14.14 -8.44
CA GLY A 193 -11.59 15.51 -8.85
C GLY A 193 -12.61 16.13 -9.79
N PRO A 194 -12.51 17.44 -10.06
CA PRO A 194 -13.49 18.20 -10.86
C PRO A 194 -13.57 17.78 -12.34
N GLY A 195 -12.64 17.00 -12.85
CA GLY A 195 -12.68 16.44 -14.22
C GLY A 195 -13.31 15.06 -14.33
N PHE A 196 -13.67 14.44 -13.22
CA PHE A 196 -14.20 13.06 -13.17
C PHE A 196 -15.58 12.99 -12.48
N VAL A 197 -16.37 14.02 -12.63
CA VAL A 197 -17.69 14.09 -11.98
C VAL A 197 -18.71 13.40 -12.87
N GLY A 198 -19.20 12.25 -12.41
CA GLY A 198 -20.42 11.64 -12.94
C GLY A 198 -21.67 12.46 -12.59
N PRO A 199 -22.84 12.14 -13.18
CA PRO A 199 -24.08 12.85 -12.90
C PRO A 199 -24.47 12.68 -11.40
N GLY A 200 -24.40 13.79 -10.63
CA GLY A 200 -24.70 13.81 -9.19
C GLY A 200 -23.64 14.56 -8.38
N PHE A 201 -23.16 15.70 -8.86
CA PHE A 201 -22.13 16.50 -8.20
C PHE A 201 -22.49 16.84 -6.74
N VAL A 202 -21.94 16.05 -5.83
CA VAL A 202 -21.80 16.39 -4.41
C VAL A 202 -20.55 17.26 -4.31
N GLY A 203 -20.56 18.36 -3.58
CA GLY A 203 -19.40 19.24 -3.44
C GLY A 203 -18.12 18.47 -3.10
N LEU A 204 -16.93 19.06 -3.32
CA LEU A 204 -15.62 18.37 -3.19
C LEU A 204 -15.48 17.52 -1.91
N ALA A 205 -16.08 17.93 -0.81
CA ALA A 205 -16.06 17.19 0.46
C ALA A 205 -16.83 15.86 0.35
N GLY A 206 -18.02 15.86 -0.24
CA GLY A 206 -18.80 14.64 -0.48
C GLY A 206 -18.08 13.69 -1.45
N ALA A 207 -17.53 14.21 -2.54
CA ALA A 207 -16.76 13.40 -3.49
C ALA A 207 -15.54 12.71 -2.85
N LEU A 208 -14.91 13.34 -1.86
CA LEU A 208 -13.80 12.73 -1.10
C LEU A 208 -14.30 11.61 -0.17
N ASP A 209 -15.47 11.76 0.42
CA ASP A 209 -16.08 10.73 1.26
C ASP A 209 -16.50 9.53 0.43
N ASP A 210 -17.18 9.77 -0.67
CA ASP A 210 -17.64 8.73 -1.58
C ASP A 210 -16.46 7.93 -2.14
N ALA A 211 -15.42 8.61 -2.61
CA ALA A 211 -14.20 7.95 -3.10
C ALA A 211 -13.46 7.17 -2.00
N THR A 212 -13.50 7.66 -0.76
CA THR A 212 -12.88 6.96 0.38
C THR A 212 -13.67 5.71 0.73
N ALA A 213 -15.00 5.80 0.77
CA ALA A 213 -15.89 4.66 1.04
C ALA A 213 -15.78 3.61 -0.08
N GLU A 214 -15.86 4.03 -1.33
CA GLU A 214 -15.73 3.15 -2.50
C GLU A 214 -14.37 2.43 -2.51
N ALA A 215 -13.29 3.15 -2.26
CA ALA A 215 -11.96 2.54 -2.19
C ALA A 215 -11.88 1.50 -1.08
N ARG A 216 -12.48 1.76 0.10
CA ARG A 216 -12.53 0.81 1.21
C ARG A 216 -13.31 -0.44 0.84
N GLU A 217 -14.50 -0.30 0.29
CA GLU A 217 -15.34 -1.42 -0.13
C GLU A 217 -14.62 -2.33 -1.14
N ARG A 218 -13.99 -1.72 -2.15
CA ARG A 218 -13.20 -2.44 -3.14
C ARG A 218 -12.01 -3.17 -2.50
N VAL A 219 -11.30 -2.54 -1.58
CA VAL A 219 -10.18 -3.19 -0.86
C VAL A 219 -10.67 -4.37 -0.03
N VAL A 220 -11.80 -4.25 0.66
CA VAL A 220 -12.41 -5.36 1.41
C VAL A 220 -12.74 -6.53 0.47
N ALA A 221 -13.43 -6.26 -0.63
CA ALA A 221 -13.80 -7.29 -1.62
C ALA A 221 -12.56 -7.99 -2.21
N LEU A 222 -11.52 -7.23 -2.53
CA LEU A 222 -10.26 -7.75 -3.07
C LEU A 222 -9.48 -8.58 -2.04
N ALA A 223 -9.42 -8.15 -0.79
CA ALA A 223 -8.70 -8.84 0.29
C ALA A 223 -9.36 -10.16 0.67
N THR A 224 -10.69 -10.21 0.67
CA THR A 224 -11.48 -11.42 0.97
C THR A 224 -11.60 -12.37 -0.21
N GLY A 225 -11.27 -11.93 -1.42
CA GLY A 225 -11.46 -12.70 -2.64
C GLY A 225 -12.92 -12.78 -3.11
N SER A 226 -13.82 -11.98 -2.52
CA SER A 226 -15.23 -11.89 -2.88
C SER A 226 -15.49 -11.04 -4.14
N ALA A 227 -14.46 -10.43 -4.70
CA ALA A 227 -14.58 -9.71 -5.95
C ALA A 227 -14.86 -10.69 -7.10
N LYS A 228 -16.13 -10.88 -7.45
CA LYS A 228 -16.51 -11.29 -8.80
C LYS A 228 -15.85 -10.29 -9.73
N GLN A 229 -15.07 -10.76 -10.71
CA GLN A 229 -14.57 -9.93 -11.78
C GLN A 229 -15.75 -9.15 -12.36
N VAL A 230 -15.79 -7.86 -12.09
CA VAL A 230 -16.65 -6.94 -12.82
C VAL A 230 -15.93 -6.73 -14.15
N THR A 231 -16.15 -7.65 -15.07
CA THR A 231 -15.92 -7.45 -16.49
C THR A 231 -17.01 -6.49 -16.96
N ALA A 232 -16.63 -5.26 -17.24
CA ALA A 232 -17.37 -4.37 -18.13
C ALA A 232 -16.65 -4.34 -19.47
#